data_b5decec64b71390347847c13ca472406
#
_entry.id   b5decec64b71390347847c13ca472406
#
_cell.length_a   1.000
_cell.length_b   1.000
_cell.length_c   1.000
_cell.angle_alpha   90.00
_cell.angle_beta   90.00
_cell.angle_gamma   90.00
#
_symmetry.space_group_name_H-M   'P 1'
#
loop_
_entity.id
_entity.type
_entity.pdbx_description
1 polymer ?
#
loop_
_entity_poly.entity_id
_entity_poly.type
_entity_poly.pdbx_seq_one_letter_code
_entity_poly.pdbx_strand_id
1 'polypeptide(L)'
;VTETISASLVKELRDLTGAGMMDCKRALQETGGDLEAARTLLRERGMARAGKRAGRETTEGLVGYRIANSRGTMVAVGCETEPVSKNEEFQAFAKKVLDAVEEHGPDAPASLEEERTELVARLGENIVVTGAERYEASNGQVLEGYVHPPANKIGVLVLLDGGTPELARQVAMHISFASPEWAQREDVPEEAVQAERDIYLNSDEVLSKPEAAREKIVDGMLNKRFFAASPGGVLADQPWIHDSSKTVAQALEAAGASVADFRRLSVSDG
;
A
#
# COMPACT_ATOMS: atom_id res chain seq x y z
N VAL A 1 6.29 28.57 -44.23
CA VAL A 1 4.96 29.09 -43.91
C VAL A 1 4.44 28.29 -42.75
N THR A 2 4.46 28.87 -41.55
CA THR A 2 3.90 28.22 -40.35
C THR A 2 2.37 28.22 -40.51
N GLU A 3 1.78 27.10 -40.87
CA GLU A 3 0.33 26.94 -40.89
C GLU A 3 -0.23 27.27 -39.49
N THR A 4 -1.20 28.15 -39.48
CA THR A 4 -1.84 28.60 -38.24
C THR A 4 -2.75 27.50 -37.76
N ILE A 5 -2.28 26.73 -36.77
CA ILE A 5 -3.07 25.66 -36.12
C ILE A 5 -4.34 26.27 -35.52
N SER A 6 -5.50 25.75 -35.91
CA SER A 6 -6.79 26.23 -35.41
C SER A 6 -7.02 25.84 -33.95
N ALA A 7 -7.70 26.71 -33.18
CA ALA A 7 -8.05 26.40 -31.79
C ALA A 7 -8.98 25.19 -31.68
N SER A 8 -9.81 24.92 -32.71
CA SER A 8 -10.67 23.72 -32.76
C SER A 8 -9.87 22.44 -32.85
N LEU A 9 -8.82 22.41 -33.69
CA LEU A 9 -7.95 21.24 -33.83
C LEU A 9 -7.15 20.97 -32.56
N VAL A 10 -6.69 22.04 -31.87
CA VAL A 10 -6.02 21.90 -30.56
C VAL A 10 -6.97 21.34 -29.52
N LYS A 11 -8.24 21.79 -29.52
CA LYS A 11 -9.26 21.25 -28.61
C LYS A 11 -9.55 19.78 -28.92
N GLU A 12 -9.72 19.43 -30.19
CA GLU A 12 -9.97 18.06 -30.62
C GLU A 12 -8.84 17.10 -30.16
N LEU A 13 -7.58 17.47 -30.40
CA LEU A 13 -6.44 16.68 -29.93
C LEU A 13 -6.39 16.57 -28.41
N ARG A 14 -6.74 17.62 -27.69
CA ARG A 14 -6.83 17.60 -26.23
C ARG A 14 -7.95 16.67 -25.74
N ASP A 15 -9.11 16.72 -26.36
CA ASP A 15 -10.27 15.88 -25.99
C ASP A 15 -9.95 14.39 -26.27
N LEU A 16 -9.14 14.09 -27.30
CA LEU A 16 -8.69 12.74 -27.63
C LEU A 16 -7.55 12.21 -26.72
N THR A 17 -6.68 13.09 -26.22
CA THR A 17 -5.44 12.68 -25.55
C THR A 17 -5.38 13.02 -24.08
N GLY A 18 -6.23 13.93 -23.59
CA GLY A 18 -6.14 14.49 -22.24
C GLY A 18 -4.89 15.38 -22.01
N ALA A 19 -4.03 15.56 -23.00
CA ALA A 19 -2.79 16.33 -22.86
C ALA A 19 -3.04 17.84 -22.67
N GLY A 20 -2.06 18.54 -22.09
CA GLY A 20 -2.14 19.99 -21.90
C GLY A 20 -2.32 20.75 -23.20
N MET A 21 -3.13 21.82 -23.21
CA MET A 21 -3.46 22.60 -24.41
C MET A 21 -2.22 23.10 -25.17
N MET A 22 -1.17 23.51 -24.45
CA MET A 22 0.08 23.99 -25.06
C MET A 22 0.91 22.86 -25.64
N ASP A 23 0.86 21.66 -25.06
CA ASP A 23 1.51 20.48 -25.61
C ASP A 23 0.81 20.00 -26.88
N CYS A 24 -0.54 20.00 -26.90
CA CYS A 24 -1.32 19.72 -28.10
C CYS A 24 -1.01 20.72 -29.23
N LYS A 25 -0.97 22.01 -28.92
CA LYS A 25 -0.62 23.04 -29.91
C LYS A 25 0.78 22.82 -30.50
N ARG A 26 1.78 22.56 -29.66
CA ARG A 26 3.15 22.28 -30.11
C ARG A 26 3.24 21.02 -30.97
N ALA A 27 2.59 19.94 -30.54
CA ALA A 27 2.57 18.72 -31.30
C ALA A 27 1.97 18.90 -32.69
N LEU A 28 0.83 19.60 -32.79
CA LEU A 28 0.21 19.93 -34.08
C LEU A 28 1.09 20.84 -34.95
N GLN A 29 1.80 21.78 -34.35
CA GLN A 29 2.75 22.63 -35.10
C GLN A 29 3.90 21.82 -35.69
N GLU A 30 4.44 20.86 -34.93
CA GLU A 30 5.54 20.02 -35.35
C GLU A 30 5.13 18.98 -36.42
N THR A 31 3.87 18.55 -36.38
CA THR A 31 3.33 17.58 -37.34
C THR A 31 2.57 18.21 -38.50
N GLY A 32 2.66 19.54 -38.67
CA GLY A 32 1.99 20.24 -39.78
C GLY A 32 0.46 20.16 -39.75
N GLY A 33 -0.14 20.03 -38.56
CA GLY A 33 -1.59 19.89 -38.37
C GLY A 33 -2.14 18.47 -38.51
N ASP A 34 -1.29 17.48 -38.72
CA ASP A 34 -1.72 16.07 -38.73
C ASP A 34 -2.08 15.60 -37.33
N LEU A 35 -3.36 15.27 -37.13
CA LEU A 35 -3.94 14.89 -35.83
C LEU A 35 -3.39 13.57 -35.30
N GLU A 36 -3.27 12.56 -36.19
CA GLU A 36 -2.77 11.23 -35.79
C GLU A 36 -1.27 11.24 -35.52
N ALA A 37 -0.49 11.94 -36.33
CA ALA A 37 0.93 12.15 -36.07
C ALA A 37 1.16 12.93 -34.77
N ALA A 38 0.36 13.96 -34.49
CA ALA A 38 0.43 14.72 -33.25
C ALA A 38 0.06 13.89 -32.02
N ARG A 39 -0.94 13.02 -32.14
CA ARG A 39 -1.33 12.05 -31.10
C ARG A 39 -0.20 11.07 -30.79
N THR A 40 0.40 10.52 -31.82
CA THR A 40 1.57 9.60 -31.68
C THR A 40 2.74 10.31 -31.01
N LEU A 41 3.07 11.53 -31.44
CA LEU A 41 4.14 12.34 -30.87
C LEU A 41 3.89 12.67 -29.39
N LEU A 42 2.63 12.98 -29.02
CA LEU A 42 2.26 13.21 -27.62
C LEU A 42 2.38 11.93 -26.76
N ARG A 43 2.00 10.77 -27.32
CA ARG A 43 2.16 9.48 -26.64
C ARG A 43 3.65 9.16 -26.39
N GLU A 44 4.51 9.27 -27.40
CA GLU A 44 5.95 9.07 -27.26
C GLU A 44 6.60 9.99 -26.21
N ARG A 45 6.22 11.28 -26.24
CA ARG A 45 6.71 12.26 -25.26
C ARG A 45 6.19 12.00 -23.86
N GLY A 46 4.95 11.55 -23.76
CA GLY A 46 4.33 11.16 -22.52
C GLY A 46 5.07 9.97 -21.87
N MET A 47 5.35 8.94 -22.64
CA MET A 47 6.12 7.77 -22.19
C MET A 47 7.54 8.15 -21.74
N ALA A 48 8.23 9.01 -22.51
CA ALA A 48 9.58 9.50 -22.15
C ALA A 48 9.57 10.33 -20.84
N ARG A 49 8.49 11.08 -20.58
CA ARG A 49 8.32 11.83 -19.34
C ARG A 49 7.95 10.93 -18.17
N ALA A 50 7.14 9.90 -18.40
CA ALA A 50 6.77 8.90 -17.40
C ALA A 50 8.03 8.18 -16.86
N GLY A 51 8.92 7.74 -17.74
CA GLY A 51 10.20 7.13 -17.35
C GLY A 51 11.07 8.03 -16.45
N LYS A 52 11.05 9.35 -16.67
CA LYS A 52 11.78 10.32 -15.83
C LYS A 52 11.13 10.56 -14.46
N ARG A 53 9.88 10.18 -14.30
CA ARG A 53 9.12 10.34 -13.04
C ARG A 53 9.10 9.09 -12.19
N ALA A 54 9.44 7.93 -12.73
CA ALA A 54 9.37 6.64 -12.05
C ALA A 54 10.15 6.57 -10.71
N GLY A 55 11.10 7.50 -10.46
CA GLY A 55 11.82 7.58 -9.19
C GLY A 55 11.31 8.65 -8.23
N ARG A 56 10.15 9.30 -8.52
CA ARG A 56 9.58 10.28 -7.60
C ARG A 56 8.75 9.58 -6.54
N GLU A 57 8.88 10.06 -5.32
CA GLU A 57 8.17 9.56 -4.17
C GLU A 57 6.65 9.75 -4.32
N THR A 58 5.88 8.73 -3.96
CA THR A 58 4.41 8.77 -3.94
C THR A 58 3.96 8.71 -2.49
N THR A 59 3.46 9.81 -1.95
CA THR A 59 2.98 9.93 -0.57
C THR A 59 1.46 10.06 -0.48
N GLU A 60 0.81 10.22 -1.62
CA GLU A 60 -0.63 10.29 -1.80
C GLU A 60 -1.14 9.10 -2.60
N GLY A 61 -2.45 8.93 -2.68
CA GLY A 61 -3.05 7.80 -3.39
C GLY A 61 -4.26 7.22 -2.67
N LEU A 62 -4.56 5.96 -2.94
CA LEU A 62 -5.62 5.24 -2.25
C LEU A 62 -5.30 3.75 -2.09
N VAL A 63 -5.77 3.19 -1.00
CA VAL A 63 -5.90 1.74 -0.81
C VAL A 63 -7.37 1.38 -0.98
N GLY A 64 -7.65 0.34 -1.76
CA GLY A 64 -8.96 -0.23 -1.94
C GLY A 64 -8.96 -1.72 -1.64
N TYR A 65 -10.05 -2.25 -1.11
CA TYR A 65 -10.23 -3.68 -0.92
C TYR A 65 -11.64 -4.14 -1.31
N ARG A 66 -11.77 -5.44 -1.51
CA ARG A 66 -13.04 -6.11 -1.74
C ARG A 66 -13.04 -7.47 -1.06
N ILE A 67 -14.12 -7.79 -0.36
CA ILE A 67 -14.39 -9.14 0.14
C ILE A 67 -15.58 -9.68 -0.66
N ALA A 68 -15.39 -10.81 -1.31
CA ALA A 68 -16.43 -11.49 -2.10
C ALA A 68 -16.35 -12.99 -1.85
N ASN A 69 -17.39 -13.56 -1.29
CA ASN A 69 -17.43 -14.96 -0.86
C ASN A 69 -16.29 -15.26 0.16
N SER A 70 -15.41 -16.21 -0.18
CA SER A 70 -14.22 -16.57 0.62
C SER A 70 -12.96 -15.80 0.21
N ARG A 71 -13.04 -14.86 -0.75
CA ARG A 71 -11.88 -14.16 -1.29
C ARG A 71 -11.83 -12.72 -0.82
N GLY A 72 -10.65 -12.28 -0.38
CA GLY A 72 -10.34 -10.88 -0.08
C GLY A 72 -9.21 -10.38 -0.98
N THR A 73 -9.42 -9.24 -1.61
CA THR A 73 -8.46 -8.60 -2.51
C THR A 73 -8.20 -7.20 -2.01
N MET A 74 -6.96 -6.76 -2.00
CA MET A 74 -6.56 -5.41 -1.61
C MET A 74 -5.44 -4.90 -2.52
N VAL A 75 -5.50 -3.63 -2.89
CA VAL A 75 -4.46 -2.95 -3.66
C VAL A 75 -4.15 -1.59 -3.07
N ALA A 76 -2.91 -1.15 -3.20
CA ALA A 76 -2.48 0.20 -2.90
C ALA A 76 -1.91 0.84 -4.18
N VAL A 77 -2.41 2.03 -4.52
CA VAL A 77 -1.96 2.80 -5.68
C VAL A 77 -1.54 4.18 -5.20
N GLY A 78 -0.26 4.50 -5.37
CA GLY A 78 0.35 5.77 -4.98
C GLY A 78 0.39 6.79 -6.12
N CYS A 79 0.33 8.08 -5.76
CA CYS A 79 0.60 9.23 -6.62
C CYS A 79 1.32 10.33 -5.84
N GLU A 80 1.75 11.42 -6.51
CA GLU A 80 2.53 12.47 -5.86
C GLU A 80 1.64 13.41 -5.02
N THR A 81 0.40 13.71 -5.46
CA THR A 81 -0.45 14.72 -4.81
C THR A 81 -1.89 14.27 -4.57
N GLU A 82 -2.52 14.85 -3.52
CA GLU A 82 -3.92 14.61 -3.18
C GLU A 82 -4.92 14.93 -4.31
N PRO A 83 -4.79 16.03 -5.11
CA PRO A 83 -5.68 16.24 -6.24
C PRO A 83 -5.69 15.11 -7.26
N VAL A 84 -4.55 14.46 -7.51
CA VAL A 84 -4.47 13.30 -8.41
C VAL A 84 -5.12 12.07 -7.78
N SER A 85 -4.98 11.83 -6.48
CA SER A 85 -5.67 10.72 -5.80
C SER A 85 -7.21 10.82 -5.88
N LYS A 86 -7.74 12.05 -6.05
CA LYS A 86 -9.17 12.33 -6.22
C LYS A 86 -9.62 12.41 -7.67
N ASN A 87 -8.70 12.30 -8.63
CA ASN A 87 -9.01 12.35 -10.06
C ASN A 87 -9.75 11.07 -10.49
N GLU A 88 -10.80 11.22 -11.31
CA GLU A 88 -11.63 10.10 -11.76
C GLU A 88 -10.85 9.05 -12.56
N GLU A 89 -9.89 9.45 -13.40
CA GLU A 89 -9.07 8.51 -14.16
C GLU A 89 -8.13 7.71 -13.26
N PHE A 90 -7.56 8.35 -12.23
CA PHE A 90 -6.74 7.67 -11.23
C PHE A 90 -7.57 6.64 -10.45
N GLN A 91 -8.76 7.02 -9.99
CA GLN A 91 -9.66 6.12 -9.26
C GLN A 91 -10.15 4.96 -10.14
N ALA A 92 -10.45 5.23 -11.41
CA ALA A 92 -10.82 4.19 -12.37
C ALA A 92 -9.67 3.20 -12.60
N PHE A 93 -8.44 3.69 -12.71
CA PHE A 93 -7.24 2.84 -12.83
C PHE A 93 -7.04 1.99 -11.57
N ALA A 94 -7.11 2.59 -10.38
CA ALA A 94 -6.98 1.84 -9.12
C ALA A 94 -8.05 0.75 -8.98
N LYS A 95 -9.30 1.05 -9.40
CA LYS A 95 -10.36 0.04 -9.44
C LYS A 95 -10.03 -1.09 -10.43
N LYS A 96 -9.49 -0.76 -11.60
CA LYS A 96 -9.08 -1.76 -12.60
C LYS A 96 -7.94 -2.65 -12.10
N VAL A 97 -6.99 -2.08 -11.36
CA VAL A 97 -5.95 -2.86 -10.67
C VAL A 97 -6.57 -3.84 -9.67
N LEU A 98 -7.54 -3.38 -8.86
CA LEU A 98 -8.25 -4.25 -7.92
C LEU A 98 -8.99 -5.38 -8.62
N ASP A 99 -9.72 -5.08 -9.71
CA ASP A 99 -10.44 -6.07 -10.50
C ASP A 99 -9.48 -7.12 -11.11
N ALA A 100 -8.33 -6.68 -11.63
CA ALA A 100 -7.31 -7.56 -12.19
C ALA A 100 -6.68 -8.49 -11.12
N VAL A 101 -6.37 -7.96 -9.93
CA VAL A 101 -5.83 -8.76 -8.82
C VAL A 101 -6.86 -9.77 -8.31
N GLU A 102 -8.14 -9.39 -8.24
CA GLU A 102 -9.22 -10.31 -7.85
C GLU A 102 -9.31 -11.50 -8.82
N GLU A 103 -9.17 -11.26 -10.10
CA GLU A 103 -9.29 -12.30 -11.13
C GLU A 103 -8.00 -13.14 -11.28
N HIS A 104 -6.85 -12.48 -11.35
CA HIS A 104 -5.59 -13.12 -11.77
C HIS A 104 -4.52 -13.21 -10.67
N GLY A 105 -4.73 -12.60 -9.50
CA GLY A 105 -3.80 -12.65 -8.37
C GLY A 105 -2.88 -11.43 -8.23
N PRO A 106 -2.00 -11.43 -7.20
CA PRO A 106 -1.19 -10.25 -6.83
C PRO A 106 -0.23 -9.76 -7.93
N ASP A 107 0.16 -10.60 -8.86
CA ASP A 107 1.07 -10.26 -9.97
C ASP A 107 0.35 -9.58 -11.14
N ALA A 108 -0.98 -9.56 -11.14
CA ALA A 108 -1.80 -9.01 -12.22
C ALA A 108 -1.51 -7.53 -12.59
N PRO A 109 -1.08 -6.65 -11.67
CA PRO A 109 -0.76 -5.26 -12.01
C PRO A 109 0.30 -5.11 -13.11
N ALA A 110 1.21 -6.07 -13.27
CA ALA A 110 2.19 -6.06 -14.34
C ALA A 110 1.57 -6.01 -15.76
N SER A 111 0.37 -6.58 -15.93
CA SER A 111 -0.36 -6.55 -17.20
C SER A 111 -0.94 -5.17 -17.54
N LEU A 112 -1.02 -4.26 -16.57
CA LEU A 112 -1.57 -2.90 -16.70
C LEU A 112 -0.48 -1.82 -16.84
N GLU A 113 0.78 -2.21 -17.03
CA GLU A 113 1.92 -1.29 -17.06
C GLU A 113 1.83 -0.26 -18.21
N GLU A 114 1.34 -0.65 -19.38
CA GLU A 114 1.14 0.27 -20.50
C GLU A 114 0.09 1.33 -20.14
N GLU A 115 -1.04 0.91 -19.58
CA GLU A 115 -2.12 1.82 -19.17
C GLU A 115 -1.68 2.75 -18.03
N ARG A 116 -0.93 2.23 -17.06
CA ARG A 116 -0.31 3.04 -16.00
C ARG A 116 0.58 4.12 -16.59
N THR A 117 1.45 3.76 -17.54
CA THR A 117 2.37 4.69 -18.19
C THR A 117 1.62 5.79 -18.96
N GLU A 118 0.53 5.42 -19.66
CA GLU A 118 -0.33 6.40 -20.34
C GLU A 118 -1.01 7.34 -19.33
N LEU A 119 -1.47 6.81 -18.20
CA LEU A 119 -2.06 7.62 -17.14
C LEU A 119 -1.05 8.60 -16.53
N VAL A 120 0.18 8.17 -16.25
CA VAL A 120 1.30 9.03 -15.82
C VAL A 120 1.56 10.15 -16.84
N ALA A 121 1.48 9.84 -18.13
CA ALA A 121 1.66 10.84 -19.19
C ALA A 121 0.54 11.90 -19.18
N ARG A 122 -0.72 11.50 -18.96
CA ARG A 122 -1.89 12.39 -18.93
C ARG A 122 -1.93 13.23 -17.67
N LEU A 123 -1.84 12.61 -16.50
CA LEU A 123 -1.97 13.31 -15.21
C LEU A 123 -0.72 14.09 -14.82
N GLY A 124 0.43 13.71 -15.37
CA GLY A 124 1.67 14.44 -15.16
C GLY A 124 2.36 14.13 -13.83
N GLU A 125 1.98 13.08 -13.13
CA GLU A 125 2.58 12.62 -11.88
C GLU A 125 3.03 11.17 -11.97
N ASN A 126 3.95 10.76 -11.08
CA ASN A 126 4.27 9.36 -10.88
C ASN A 126 3.06 8.63 -10.30
N ILE A 127 2.75 7.46 -10.82
CA ILE A 127 1.70 6.58 -10.32
C ILE A 127 2.30 5.19 -10.19
N VAL A 128 2.20 4.60 -9.02
CA VAL A 128 2.80 3.31 -8.69
C VAL A 128 1.77 2.41 -8.02
N VAL A 129 1.70 1.15 -8.42
CA VAL A 129 1.02 0.13 -7.61
C VAL A 129 2.03 -0.31 -6.55
N THR A 130 1.86 0.19 -5.30
CA THR A 130 2.80 -0.04 -4.21
C THR A 130 2.56 -1.37 -3.52
N GLY A 131 1.38 -1.98 -3.73
CA GLY A 131 1.09 -3.31 -3.20
C GLY A 131 -0.19 -3.89 -3.77
N ALA A 132 -0.23 -5.22 -3.82
CA ALA A 132 -1.40 -6.01 -4.18
C ALA A 132 -1.40 -7.30 -3.36
N GLU A 133 -2.57 -7.71 -2.88
CA GLU A 133 -2.72 -8.91 -2.07
C GLU A 133 -4.07 -9.59 -2.34
N ARG A 134 -4.08 -10.91 -2.26
CA ARG A 134 -5.30 -11.70 -2.39
C ARG A 134 -5.26 -12.91 -1.46
N TYR A 135 -6.19 -12.95 -0.52
CA TYR A 135 -6.42 -14.10 0.35
C TYR A 135 -7.63 -14.91 -0.07
N GLU A 136 -7.63 -16.18 0.28
CA GLU A 136 -8.77 -17.07 0.14
C GLU A 136 -8.99 -17.81 1.47
N ALA A 137 -10.13 -17.54 2.10
CA ALA A 137 -10.49 -18.15 3.37
C ALA A 137 -10.96 -19.59 3.17
N SER A 138 -10.44 -20.50 3.98
CA SER A 138 -10.89 -21.88 4.10
C SER A 138 -12.07 -22.00 5.06
N ASN A 139 -12.64 -23.20 5.15
CA ASN A 139 -13.76 -23.46 6.06
C ASN A 139 -13.35 -23.21 7.52
N GLY A 140 -14.13 -22.41 8.23
CA GLY A 140 -13.86 -22.02 9.62
C GLY A 140 -12.98 -20.79 9.78
N GLN A 141 -12.46 -20.24 8.70
CA GLN A 141 -11.73 -18.97 8.72
C GLN A 141 -12.64 -17.77 8.48
N VAL A 142 -12.25 -16.65 9.05
CA VAL A 142 -12.90 -15.34 8.86
C VAL A 142 -11.92 -14.40 8.18
N LEU A 143 -12.32 -13.89 7.00
CA LEU A 143 -11.55 -12.93 6.23
C LEU A 143 -12.24 -11.57 6.27
N GLU A 144 -11.51 -10.54 6.65
CA GLU A 144 -12.04 -9.18 6.74
C GLU A 144 -11.01 -8.15 6.26
N GLY A 145 -11.50 -6.98 5.84
CA GLY A 145 -10.68 -5.86 5.38
C GLY A 145 -11.01 -4.57 6.10
N TYR A 146 -10.02 -3.70 6.18
CA TYR A 146 -10.18 -2.35 6.73
C TYR A 146 -9.33 -1.36 5.95
N VAL A 147 -9.90 -0.21 5.58
CA VAL A 147 -9.17 0.95 5.06
C VAL A 147 -9.38 2.11 6.02
N HIS A 148 -8.29 2.75 6.43
CA HIS A 148 -8.32 3.81 7.44
C HIS A 148 -8.83 5.14 6.86
N PRO A 149 -10.03 5.60 7.29
CA PRO A 149 -10.60 6.86 6.82
C PRO A 149 -9.96 8.07 7.53
N PRO A 150 -10.09 9.31 7.01
CA PRO A 150 -10.72 9.65 5.73
C PRO A 150 -9.77 9.58 4.55
N ALA A 151 -8.45 9.44 4.80
CA ALA A 151 -7.43 9.55 3.76
C ALA A 151 -7.36 8.31 2.85
N ASN A 152 -7.78 7.13 3.35
CA ASN A 152 -7.75 5.86 2.64
C ASN A 152 -6.36 5.47 2.11
N LYS A 153 -5.31 5.87 2.82
CA LYS A 153 -3.91 5.64 2.44
C LYS A 153 -3.32 4.36 3.01
N ILE A 154 -4.00 3.77 3.99
CA ILE A 154 -3.59 2.54 4.68
C ILE A 154 -4.76 1.57 4.65
N GLY A 155 -4.48 0.32 4.30
CA GLY A 155 -5.44 -0.76 4.33
C GLY A 155 -4.85 -2.03 4.93
N VAL A 156 -5.72 -2.90 5.41
CA VAL A 156 -5.38 -4.20 6.00
C VAL A 156 -6.36 -5.24 5.49
N LEU A 157 -5.85 -6.39 5.09
CA LEU A 157 -6.58 -7.66 5.05
C LEU A 157 -6.13 -8.51 6.22
N VAL A 158 -7.05 -9.17 6.87
CA VAL A 158 -6.77 -10.11 7.96
C VAL A 158 -7.56 -11.39 7.77
N LEU A 159 -6.88 -12.51 7.98
CA LEU A 159 -7.43 -13.86 7.97
C LEU A 159 -7.30 -14.44 9.38
N LEU A 160 -8.41 -14.77 10.01
CA LEU A 160 -8.46 -15.40 11.33
C LEU A 160 -8.88 -16.85 11.19
N ASP A 161 -8.29 -17.74 11.99
CA ASP A 161 -8.84 -19.03 12.32
C ASP A 161 -9.87 -18.85 13.44
N GLY A 162 -11.14 -19.10 13.14
CA GLY A 162 -12.26 -18.87 14.08
C GLY A 162 -12.61 -17.40 14.30
N GLY A 163 -13.40 -17.13 15.35
CA GLY A 163 -13.86 -15.78 15.70
C GLY A 163 -15.04 -15.28 14.87
N THR A 164 -15.18 -13.96 14.79
CA THR A 164 -16.29 -13.28 14.10
C THR A 164 -15.77 -12.20 13.15
N PRO A 165 -16.57 -11.77 12.16
CA PRO A 165 -16.22 -10.64 11.28
C PRO A 165 -15.94 -9.34 12.06
N GLU A 166 -16.68 -9.07 13.16
CA GLU A 166 -16.43 -7.93 14.04
C GLU A 166 -15.03 -7.98 14.65
N LEU A 167 -14.63 -9.15 15.19
CA LEU A 167 -13.31 -9.33 15.77
C LEU A 167 -12.22 -9.15 14.70
N ALA A 168 -12.40 -9.76 13.54
CA ALA A 168 -11.46 -9.63 12.42
C ALA A 168 -11.29 -8.15 12.01
N ARG A 169 -12.40 -7.39 11.93
CA ARG A 169 -12.35 -5.96 11.66
C ARG A 169 -11.62 -5.17 12.76
N GLN A 170 -11.83 -5.51 14.04
CA GLN A 170 -11.11 -4.89 15.15
C GLN A 170 -9.60 -5.18 15.09
N VAL A 171 -9.21 -6.41 14.72
CA VAL A 171 -7.81 -6.78 14.48
C VAL A 171 -7.23 -5.99 13.30
N ALA A 172 -7.97 -5.85 12.19
CA ALA A 172 -7.53 -5.05 11.06
C ALA A 172 -7.34 -3.56 11.43
N MET A 173 -8.22 -2.99 12.25
CA MET A 173 -8.07 -1.63 12.80
C MET A 173 -6.81 -1.53 13.67
N HIS A 174 -6.55 -2.50 14.54
CA HIS A 174 -5.35 -2.56 15.36
C HIS A 174 -4.10 -2.60 14.48
N ILE A 175 -4.04 -3.49 13.49
CA ILE A 175 -2.90 -3.63 12.56
C ILE A 175 -2.66 -2.33 11.80
N SER A 176 -3.71 -1.64 11.36
CA SER A 176 -3.56 -0.37 10.63
C SER A 176 -2.85 0.71 11.45
N PHE A 177 -3.07 0.74 12.76
CA PHE A 177 -2.48 1.67 13.70
C PHE A 177 -1.10 1.21 14.19
N ALA A 178 -1.01 -0.03 14.68
CA ALA A 178 0.16 -0.55 15.36
C ALA A 178 1.24 -1.07 14.41
N SER A 179 0.93 -1.24 13.12
CA SER A 179 1.87 -1.65 12.05
C SER A 179 2.81 -2.80 12.47
N PRO A 180 2.29 -3.94 12.98
CA PRO A 180 3.14 -5.06 13.37
C PRO A 180 3.90 -5.61 12.17
N GLU A 181 5.10 -6.11 12.40
CA GLU A 181 5.95 -6.74 11.38
C GLU A 181 5.68 -8.24 11.27
N TRP A 182 5.34 -8.88 12.40
CA TRP A 182 5.10 -10.33 12.48
C TRP A 182 3.77 -10.63 13.19
N ALA A 183 3.16 -11.76 12.84
CA ALA A 183 1.94 -12.20 13.49
C ALA A 183 2.23 -12.81 14.87
N GLN A 184 3.22 -13.71 14.95
CA GLN A 184 3.60 -14.47 16.13
C GLN A 184 5.11 -14.34 16.37
N ARG A 185 5.58 -14.69 17.58
CA ARG A 185 7.02 -14.68 17.91
C ARG A 185 7.83 -15.64 17.08
N GLU A 186 7.23 -16.76 16.70
CA GLU A 186 7.82 -17.80 15.87
C GLU A 186 8.14 -17.33 14.45
N ASP A 187 7.48 -16.24 14.00
CA ASP A 187 7.72 -15.64 12.69
C ASP A 187 8.93 -14.69 12.68
N VAL A 188 9.43 -14.31 13.88
CA VAL A 188 10.56 -13.40 14.00
C VAL A 188 11.87 -14.13 13.70
N PRO A 189 12.68 -13.69 12.73
CA PRO A 189 13.98 -14.29 12.46
C PRO A 189 14.88 -14.28 13.70
N GLU A 190 15.53 -15.41 14.00
CA GLU A 190 16.42 -15.55 15.17
C GLU A 190 17.55 -14.50 15.14
N GLU A 191 18.05 -14.18 13.93
CA GLU A 191 19.07 -13.16 13.74
C GLU A 191 18.57 -11.76 14.17
N ALA A 192 17.30 -11.42 13.95
CA ALA A 192 16.72 -10.16 14.36
C ALA A 192 16.63 -10.07 15.89
N VAL A 193 16.20 -11.14 16.54
CA VAL A 193 16.16 -11.21 18.02
C VAL A 193 17.57 -11.11 18.61
N GLN A 194 18.55 -11.81 18.02
CA GLN A 194 19.92 -11.76 18.50
C GLN A 194 20.57 -10.39 18.29
N ALA A 195 20.34 -9.76 17.14
CA ALA A 195 20.84 -8.41 16.87
C ALA A 195 20.31 -7.38 17.89
N GLU A 196 19.00 -7.45 18.20
CA GLU A 196 18.39 -6.55 19.18
C GLU A 196 18.88 -6.86 20.60
N ARG A 197 19.07 -8.14 20.95
CA ARG A 197 19.68 -8.56 22.22
C ARG A 197 21.07 -7.96 22.40
N ASP A 198 21.91 -8.04 21.37
CA ASP A 198 23.27 -7.50 21.40
C ASP A 198 23.28 -5.97 21.57
N ILE A 199 22.35 -5.26 20.91
CA ILE A 199 22.16 -3.81 21.10
C ILE A 199 21.83 -3.50 22.55
N TYR A 200 20.88 -4.21 23.17
CA TYR A 200 20.52 -3.96 24.57
C TYR A 200 21.64 -4.34 25.54
N LEU A 201 22.33 -5.45 25.34
CA LEU A 201 23.46 -5.86 26.18
C LEU A 201 24.58 -4.81 26.22
N ASN A 202 24.82 -4.12 25.10
CA ASN A 202 25.83 -3.10 24.96
C ASN A 202 25.33 -1.68 25.31
N SER A 203 24.07 -1.51 25.70
CA SER A 203 23.53 -0.21 26.09
C SER A 203 24.03 0.24 27.46
N ASP A 204 24.23 1.56 27.65
CA ASP A 204 24.63 2.15 28.94
C ASP A 204 23.64 1.81 30.06
N GLU A 205 22.34 1.67 29.71
CA GLU A 205 21.27 1.29 30.63
C GLU A 205 21.56 -0.08 31.26
N VAL A 206 21.97 -1.06 30.46
CA VAL A 206 22.27 -2.43 30.93
C VAL A 206 23.67 -2.52 31.54
N LEU A 207 24.68 -1.89 30.93
CA LEU A 207 26.07 -1.90 31.44
C LEU A 207 26.19 -1.29 32.84
N SER A 208 25.34 -0.35 33.21
CA SER A 208 25.26 0.21 34.56
C SER A 208 24.73 -0.74 35.63
N LYS A 209 24.16 -1.89 35.24
CA LYS A 209 23.56 -2.87 36.15
C LYS A 209 24.55 -3.97 36.54
N PRO A 210 24.33 -4.62 37.71
CA PRO A 210 25.11 -5.80 38.11
C PRO A 210 25.08 -6.86 37.00
N GLU A 211 26.24 -7.45 36.70
CA GLU A 211 26.41 -8.43 35.62
C GLU A 211 25.38 -9.56 35.69
N ALA A 212 25.18 -10.13 36.90
CA ALA A 212 24.21 -11.21 37.13
C ALA A 212 22.75 -10.84 36.82
N ALA A 213 22.40 -9.56 36.66
CA ALA A 213 21.04 -9.09 36.36
C ALA A 213 20.84 -8.73 34.87
N ARG A 214 21.94 -8.55 34.13
CA ARG A 214 21.88 -8.00 32.75
C ARG A 214 21.04 -8.82 31.82
N GLU A 215 21.25 -10.13 31.76
CA GLU A 215 20.47 -11.03 30.90
C GLU A 215 18.95 -10.93 31.16
N LYS A 216 18.55 -10.96 32.41
CA LYS A 216 17.14 -10.82 32.79
C LYS A 216 16.55 -9.46 32.42
N ILE A 217 17.35 -8.40 32.50
CA ILE A 217 16.95 -7.06 32.11
C ILE A 217 16.76 -7.01 30.59
N VAL A 218 17.70 -7.57 29.83
CA VAL A 218 17.63 -7.64 28.35
C VAL A 218 16.41 -8.44 27.90
N ASP A 219 16.10 -9.58 28.54
CA ASP A 219 14.88 -10.33 28.25
C ASP A 219 13.61 -9.48 28.47
N GLY A 220 13.60 -8.70 29.56
CA GLY A 220 12.51 -7.75 29.82
C GLY A 220 12.42 -6.64 28.77
N MET A 221 13.55 -6.14 28.28
CA MET A 221 13.63 -5.12 27.23
C MET A 221 13.15 -5.68 25.89
N LEU A 222 13.60 -6.90 25.50
CA LEU A 222 13.13 -7.58 24.31
C LEU A 222 11.61 -7.75 24.33
N ASN A 223 11.06 -8.24 25.44
CA ASN A 223 9.60 -8.43 25.56
C ASN A 223 8.84 -7.10 25.40
N LYS A 224 9.34 -6.02 25.99
CA LYS A 224 8.60 -4.75 26.05
C LYS A 224 8.87 -3.81 24.87
N ARG A 225 10.11 -3.76 24.37
CA ARG A 225 10.56 -2.75 23.40
C ARG A 225 10.72 -3.31 22.00
N PHE A 226 10.83 -4.64 21.85
CA PHE A 226 10.97 -5.32 20.57
C PHE A 226 9.71 -6.10 20.22
N PHE A 227 9.35 -7.14 20.99
CA PHE A 227 8.16 -7.95 20.67
C PHE A 227 6.85 -7.17 20.81
N ALA A 228 6.66 -6.41 21.89
CA ALA A 228 5.45 -5.63 22.11
C ALA A 228 5.54 -4.19 21.56
N ALA A 229 6.50 -3.90 20.68
CA ALA A 229 6.65 -2.58 20.06
C ALA A 229 5.39 -2.20 19.26
N SER A 230 5.03 -0.91 19.33
CA SER A 230 3.96 -0.33 18.50
C SER A 230 4.35 1.14 18.21
N PRO A 231 4.59 1.48 16.93
CA PRO A 231 4.56 0.62 15.75
C PRO A 231 5.68 -0.43 15.72
N GLY A 232 5.49 -1.47 14.88
CA GLY A 232 6.43 -2.58 14.74
C GLY A 232 6.10 -3.77 15.65
N GLY A 233 7.08 -4.64 15.87
CA GLY A 233 6.98 -5.79 16.76
C GLY A 233 6.01 -6.89 16.30
N VAL A 234 5.60 -7.71 17.26
CA VAL A 234 4.77 -8.90 17.06
C VAL A 234 3.33 -8.59 17.41
N LEU A 235 2.40 -8.78 16.48
CA LEU A 235 0.98 -8.51 16.65
C LEU A 235 0.42 -9.15 17.94
N ALA A 236 0.73 -10.43 18.18
CA ALA A 236 0.22 -11.17 19.33
C ALA A 236 0.62 -10.55 20.68
N ASP A 237 1.81 -9.95 20.76
CA ASP A 237 2.36 -9.35 21.97
C ASP A 237 1.94 -7.89 22.20
N GLN A 238 1.45 -7.22 21.18
CA GLN A 238 1.06 -5.80 21.29
C GLN A 238 -0.11 -5.62 22.25
N PRO A 239 -0.12 -4.52 23.05
CA PRO A 239 -1.30 -4.13 23.81
C PRO A 239 -2.50 -3.92 22.89
N TRP A 240 -3.63 -4.55 23.17
CA TRP A 240 -4.84 -4.47 22.36
C TRP A 240 -5.43 -3.04 22.37
N ILE A 241 -5.59 -2.39 21.22
CA ILE A 241 -6.03 -0.98 21.16
C ILE A 241 -7.45 -0.76 21.70
N HIS A 242 -8.29 -1.80 21.71
CA HIS A 242 -9.67 -1.70 22.23
C HIS A 242 -9.77 -2.02 23.72
N ASP A 243 -8.73 -2.63 24.32
CA ASP A 243 -8.61 -2.92 25.75
C ASP A 243 -7.14 -3.14 26.12
N SER A 244 -6.44 -2.07 26.50
CA SER A 244 -5.00 -2.09 26.79
C SER A 244 -4.59 -2.94 28.02
N SER A 245 -5.56 -3.50 28.74
CA SER A 245 -5.28 -4.46 29.82
C SER A 245 -4.93 -5.86 29.32
N LYS A 246 -5.12 -6.10 28.02
CA LYS A 246 -4.85 -7.38 27.33
C LYS A 246 -3.89 -7.18 26.19
N THR A 247 -3.24 -8.27 25.79
CA THR A 247 -2.56 -8.35 24.49
C THR A 247 -3.55 -8.76 23.41
N VAL A 248 -3.15 -8.57 22.13
CA VAL A 248 -3.93 -9.07 20.99
C VAL A 248 -4.16 -10.58 21.11
N ALA A 249 -3.11 -11.36 21.47
CA ALA A 249 -3.23 -12.81 21.68
C ALA A 249 -4.31 -13.15 22.70
N GLN A 250 -4.32 -12.47 23.85
CA GLN A 250 -5.32 -12.72 24.91
C GLN A 250 -6.76 -12.36 24.46
N ALA A 251 -6.90 -11.30 23.65
CA ALA A 251 -8.20 -10.92 23.10
C ALA A 251 -8.74 -11.95 22.11
N LEU A 252 -7.87 -12.48 21.26
CA LEU A 252 -8.20 -13.52 20.28
C LEU A 252 -8.52 -14.86 20.95
N GLU A 253 -7.66 -15.31 21.89
CA GLU A 253 -7.87 -16.55 22.66
C GLU A 253 -9.22 -16.56 23.39
N ALA A 254 -9.59 -15.44 24.02
CA ALA A 254 -10.87 -15.29 24.69
C ALA A 254 -12.09 -15.44 23.75
N ALA A 255 -11.90 -15.23 22.46
CA ALA A 255 -12.91 -15.39 21.41
C ALA A 255 -12.77 -16.71 20.63
N GLY A 256 -11.87 -17.60 21.04
CA GLY A 256 -11.59 -18.86 20.33
C GLY A 256 -11.04 -18.65 18.93
N ALA A 257 -10.21 -17.62 18.73
CA ALA A 257 -9.64 -17.25 17.45
C ALA A 257 -8.12 -17.11 17.51
N SER A 258 -7.47 -17.17 16.35
CA SER A 258 -6.06 -16.82 16.15
C SER A 258 -5.85 -16.13 14.80
N VAL A 259 -4.77 -15.38 14.66
CA VAL A 259 -4.39 -14.82 13.36
C VAL A 259 -3.75 -15.90 12.52
N ALA A 260 -4.34 -16.21 11.36
CA ALA A 260 -3.75 -17.09 10.37
C ALA A 260 -2.77 -16.32 9.47
N ASP A 261 -3.19 -15.12 9.02
CA ASP A 261 -2.35 -14.25 8.20
C ASP A 261 -2.90 -12.81 8.20
N PHE A 262 -2.07 -11.84 7.87
CA PHE A 262 -2.50 -10.47 7.60
C PHE A 262 -1.57 -9.78 6.60
N ARG A 263 -2.12 -8.80 5.88
CA ARG A 263 -1.34 -7.89 5.06
C ARG A 263 -1.77 -6.45 5.32
N ARG A 264 -0.80 -5.61 5.64
CA ARG A 264 -0.97 -4.15 5.68
C ARG A 264 -0.32 -3.56 4.44
N LEU A 265 -1.04 -2.70 3.73
CA LEU A 265 -0.52 -1.92 2.60
C LEU A 265 -0.67 -0.44 2.88
N SER A 266 0.30 0.34 2.42
CA SER A 266 0.24 1.79 2.41
C SER A 266 0.63 2.32 1.02
N VAL A 267 0.08 3.48 0.65
CA VAL A 267 0.41 4.15 -0.62
C VAL A 267 1.87 4.62 -0.68
N SER A 268 2.55 4.68 0.47
CA SER A 268 3.94 5.10 0.62
C SER A 268 4.93 3.94 0.80
N ASP A 269 4.50 2.70 0.68
CA ASP A 269 5.37 1.52 0.83
C ASP A 269 6.11 1.15 -0.49
N GLY A 270 6.11 2.04 -1.49
CA GLY A 270 6.73 1.86 -2.80
C GLY A 270 8.09 2.54 -2.97
#